data_d543da64c5f6b5355859c58736ce60e8
#
_entry.id   d543da64c5f6b5355859c58736ce60e8
#
_cell.length_a   1.000
_cell.length_b   1.000
_cell.length_c   1.000
_cell.angle_alpha   90.00
_cell.angle_beta   90.00
_cell.angle_gamma   90.00
#
_symmetry.space_group_name_H-M   'P 1'
#
loop_
_entity.id
_entity.type
_entity.pdbx_description
1 polymer ?
#
loop_
_entity_poly.entity_id
_entity_poly.type
_entity_poly.pdbx_seq_one_letter_code
_entity_poly.pdbx_strand_id
1 'polypeptide(L)'
;MEIERGAGKIAKCLKLMLNNKPGHLAKVTAAIAELNASIGDVHLVRFGRTHNTREIVVYVDSDQQFEDVVDAIANLDGIVVEDVIDLVHQLHEGGKIATKSKVRIETITDVRQIYTPGVAAICTDIEKYPELAYKYTSIPNSVAIVTNGSAILGLGEIGAVAGMPVMEGKAVLFDYLVGVSGV
;
A
#
# COMPACT_ATOMS: atom_id res chain seq x y z
N MET A 1 2.93 -16.45 -18.43
CA MET A 1 3.67 -15.87 -17.29
C MET A 1 2.91 -16.33 -16.04
N GLU A 2 3.45 -17.34 -15.35
CA GLU A 2 2.76 -17.99 -14.22
C GLU A 2 2.67 -17.04 -13.02
N ILE A 3 1.49 -16.49 -12.82
CA ILE A 3 1.12 -15.71 -11.60
C ILE A 3 0.73 -16.66 -10.44
N GLU A 4 0.87 -17.98 -10.61
CA GLU A 4 0.28 -18.97 -9.70
C GLU A 4 1.09 -19.30 -8.42
N ARG A 5 2.32 -18.85 -8.27
CA ARG A 5 3.14 -19.25 -7.09
C ARG A 5 2.99 -18.39 -5.84
N GLY A 6 2.21 -17.32 -5.87
CA GLY A 6 1.98 -16.44 -4.72
C GLY A 6 0.53 -16.21 -4.34
N ALA A 7 -0.42 -16.72 -5.12
CA ALA A 7 -1.84 -16.54 -4.85
C ALA A 7 -2.24 -17.28 -3.57
N GLY A 8 -2.53 -16.52 -2.50
CA GLY A 8 -2.96 -17.03 -1.20
C GLY A 8 -1.88 -17.08 -0.12
N LYS A 9 -0.60 -16.78 -0.42
CA LYS A 9 0.45 -16.71 0.61
C LYS A 9 0.50 -15.34 1.28
N ILE A 10 0.77 -15.33 2.56
CA ILE A 10 0.99 -14.13 3.37
C ILE A 10 2.43 -13.65 3.11
N ALA A 11 2.59 -12.38 2.71
CA ALA A 11 3.90 -11.76 2.50
C ALA A 11 4.26 -10.90 3.71
N LYS A 12 5.36 -11.21 4.37
CA LYS A 12 5.91 -10.42 5.47
C LYS A 12 7.38 -10.12 5.22
N CYS A 13 7.89 -9.03 5.76
CA CYS A 13 9.29 -8.66 5.61
C CYS A 13 10.01 -8.72 6.96
N LEU A 14 11.12 -9.46 7.00
CA LEU A 14 12.01 -9.56 8.13
C LEU A 14 13.14 -8.56 7.97
N LYS A 15 13.32 -7.69 8.94
CA LYS A 15 14.51 -6.84 9.05
C LYS A 15 15.50 -7.48 9.99
N LEU A 16 16.63 -7.90 9.44
CA LEU A 16 17.62 -8.70 10.12
C LEU A 16 18.96 -7.98 10.19
N MET A 17 19.59 -7.97 11.35
CA MET A 17 20.99 -7.61 11.52
C MET A 17 21.81 -8.90 11.55
N LEU A 18 22.74 -9.03 10.61
CA LEU A 18 23.61 -10.19 10.46
C LEU A 18 25.07 -9.79 10.69
N ASN A 19 25.86 -10.63 11.37
CA ASN A 19 27.30 -10.49 11.38
C ASN A 19 27.82 -10.44 9.94
N ASN A 20 28.72 -9.49 9.65
CA ASN A 20 29.33 -9.36 8.32
C ASN A 20 30.40 -10.42 8.10
N LYS A 21 30.00 -11.68 8.06
CA LYS A 21 30.84 -12.83 7.77
C LYS A 21 30.21 -13.71 6.70
N PRO A 22 30.99 -14.32 5.82
CA PRO A 22 30.47 -15.31 4.86
C PRO A 22 29.64 -16.39 5.55
N GLY A 23 28.54 -16.79 4.90
CA GLY A 23 27.68 -17.87 5.38
C GLY A 23 26.50 -17.44 6.27
N HIS A 24 26.49 -16.23 6.89
CA HIS A 24 25.37 -15.82 7.75
C HIS A 24 24.05 -15.68 6.99
N LEU A 25 24.06 -15.10 5.79
CA LEU A 25 22.87 -15.06 4.94
C LEU A 25 22.41 -16.47 4.52
N ALA A 26 23.36 -17.36 4.23
CA ALA A 26 23.04 -18.74 3.87
C ALA A 26 22.33 -19.49 5.01
N LYS A 27 22.71 -19.25 6.27
CA LYS A 27 22.01 -19.82 7.44
C LYS A 27 20.55 -19.35 7.51
N VAL A 28 20.29 -18.05 7.27
CA VAL A 28 18.94 -17.48 7.26
C VAL A 28 18.11 -18.14 6.16
N THR A 29 18.63 -18.19 4.94
CA THR A 29 17.89 -18.77 3.81
C THR A 29 17.64 -20.27 3.99
N ALA A 30 18.56 -21.00 4.62
CA ALA A 30 18.36 -22.41 4.95
C ALA A 30 17.24 -22.60 5.99
N ALA A 31 17.25 -21.79 7.08
CA ALA A 31 16.21 -21.87 8.12
C ALA A 31 14.80 -21.58 7.55
N ILE A 32 14.69 -20.60 6.65
CA ILE A 32 13.41 -20.32 5.94
C ILE A 32 12.98 -21.51 5.09
N ALA A 33 13.91 -22.11 4.35
CA ALA A 33 13.62 -23.24 3.46
C ALA A 33 13.23 -24.50 4.23
N GLU A 34 13.85 -24.78 5.37
CA GLU A 34 13.53 -25.94 6.25
C GLU A 34 12.08 -25.90 6.76
N LEU A 35 11.51 -24.69 6.90
CA LEU A 35 10.10 -24.49 7.28
C LEU A 35 9.15 -24.38 6.06
N ASN A 36 9.59 -24.76 4.86
CA ASN A 36 8.82 -24.69 3.61
C ASN A 36 8.30 -23.29 3.26
N ALA A 37 8.90 -22.24 3.81
CA ALA A 37 8.60 -20.87 3.42
C ALA A 37 9.37 -20.47 2.16
N SER A 38 8.79 -19.58 1.36
CA SER A 38 9.43 -19.08 0.14
C SER A 38 10.07 -17.72 0.39
N ILE A 39 11.22 -17.46 -0.24
CA ILE A 39 11.94 -16.19 -0.14
C ILE A 39 11.59 -15.34 -1.37
N GLY A 40 11.20 -14.10 -1.13
CA GLY A 40 11.05 -13.06 -2.14
C GLY A 40 12.29 -12.19 -2.25
N ASP A 41 12.08 -10.86 -2.27
CA ASP A 41 13.17 -9.90 -2.38
C ASP A 41 14.07 -9.90 -1.16
N VAL A 42 15.38 -9.71 -1.41
CA VAL A 42 16.41 -9.59 -0.37
C VAL A 42 17.16 -8.28 -0.60
N HIS A 43 16.92 -7.29 0.25
CA HIS A 43 17.53 -5.98 0.16
C HIS A 43 18.63 -5.78 1.21
N LEU A 44 19.75 -5.19 0.79
CA LEU A 44 20.80 -4.72 1.69
C LEU A 44 20.46 -3.28 2.11
N VAL A 45 19.98 -3.09 3.34
CA VAL A 45 19.63 -1.77 3.89
C VAL A 45 20.87 -1.01 4.35
N ARG A 46 21.77 -1.71 5.04
CA ARG A 46 23.03 -1.13 5.56
C ARG A 46 24.18 -2.12 5.47
N PHE A 47 25.28 -1.67 4.89
CA PHE A 47 26.54 -2.41 4.90
C PHE A 47 27.48 -1.82 5.95
N GLY A 48 27.87 -2.63 6.94
CA GLY A 48 28.77 -2.24 8.01
C GLY A 48 30.01 -3.14 8.09
N ARG A 49 31.02 -2.70 8.84
CA ARG A 49 32.25 -3.49 9.02
C ARG A 49 32.00 -4.77 9.81
N THR A 50 31.17 -4.71 10.83
CA THR A 50 30.88 -5.82 11.75
C THR A 50 29.55 -6.48 11.49
N HIS A 51 28.54 -5.71 11.07
CA HIS A 51 27.17 -6.17 10.84
C HIS A 51 26.59 -5.55 9.58
N ASN A 52 25.72 -6.30 8.92
CA ASN A 52 24.89 -5.83 7.81
C ASN A 52 23.41 -5.91 8.21
N THR A 53 22.62 -4.89 7.87
CA THR A 53 21.16 -4.97 8.00
C THR A 53 20.55 -5.32 6.64
N ARG A 54 19.68 -6.31 6.62
CA ARG A 54 18.95 -6.77 5.43
C ARG A 54 17.47 -6.84 5.70
N GLU A 55 16.69 -6.54 4.68
CA GLU A 55 15.27 -6.84 4.61
C GLU A 55 15.07 -8.04 3.68
N ILE A 56 14.30 -9.02 4.16
CA ILE A 56 14.01 -10.26 3.45
C ILE A 56 12.50 -10.47 3.44
N VAL A 57 11.91 -10.47 2.26
CA VAL A 57 10.49 -10.81 2.09
C VAL A 57 10.34 -12.32 2.17
N VAL A 58 9.43 -12.77 3.02
CA VAL A 58 9.10 -14.20 3.20
C VAL A 58 7.63 -14.41 2.90
N TYR A 59 7.34 -15.43 2.09
CA TYR A 59 5.98 -15.89 1.78
C TYR A 59 5.67 -17.16 2.57
N VAL A 60 4.60 -17.10 3.36
CA VAL A 60 4.16 -18.19 4.24
C VAL A 60 2.68 -18.51 4.00
N ASP A 61 2.26 -19.71 4.39
CA ASP A 61 0.88 -20.16 4.25
C ASP A 61 0.01 -19.81 5.47
N SER A 62 0.62 -19.45 6.61
CA SER A 62 -0.07 -19.05 7.84
C SER A 62 0.80 -18.12 8.71
N ASP A 63 0.17 -17.38 9.62
CA ASP A 63 0.89 -16.57 10.62
C ASP A 63 1.72 -17.47 11.55
N GLN A 64 1.25 -18.65 11.92
CA GLN A 64 2.01 -19.61 12.74
C GLN A 64 3.32 -20.02 12.05
N GLN A 65 3.27 -20.36 10.75
CA GLN A 65 4.49 -20.66 9.99
C GLN A 65 5.47 -19.51 9.98
N PHE A 66 4.96 -18.28 9.93
CA PHE A 66 5.80 -17.09 10.00
C PHE A 66 6.48 -16.93 11.38
N GLU A 67 5.73 -17.15 12.47
CA GLU A 67 6.28 -17.16 13.82
C GLU A 67 7.37 -18.22 13.97
N ASP A 68 7.15 -19.43 13.46
CA ASP A 68 8.14 -20.52 13.46
C ASP A 68 9.42 -20.10 12.69
N VAL A 69 9.28 -19.38 11.57
CA VAL A 69 10.43 -18.84 10.81
C VAL A 69 11.18 -17.78 11.61
N VAL A 70 10.47 -16.86 12.27
CA VAL A 70 11.08 -15.83 13.12
C VAL A 70 11.88 -16.49 14.27
N ASP A 71 11.29 -17.45 14.93
CA ASP A 71 11.94 -18.18 16.05
C ASP A 71 13.16 -18.96 15.58
N ALA A 72 13.07 -19.65 14.45
CA ALA A 72 14.20 -20.36 13.88
C ALA A 72 15.37 -19.43 13.55
N ILE A 73 15.08 -18.26 12.97
CA ILE A 73 16.12 -17.26 12.65
C ILE A 73 16.69 -16.62 13.92
N ALA A 74 15.87 -16.30 14.92
CA ALA A 74 16.31 -15.69 16.18
C ALA A 74 17.26 -16.59 16.96
N ASN A 75 17.20 -17.91 16.79
CA ASN A 75 18.08 -18.90 17.41
C ASN A 75 19.42 -19.08 16.67
N LEU A 76 19.64 -18.41 15.53
CA LEU A 76 20.88 -18.50 14.77
C LEU A 76 21.96 -17.57 15.36
N ASP A 77 23.16 -18.13 15.61
CA ASP A 77 24.27 -17.31 16.11
C ASP A 77 24.70 -16.22 15.12
N GLY A 78 24.87 -15.01 15.64
CA GLY A 78 25.30 -13.84 14.88
C GLY A 78 24.21 -13.20 14.01
N ILE A 79 22.94 -13.49 14.28
CA ILE A 79 21.78 -12.94 13.60
C ILE A 79 20.80 -12.40 14.66
N VAL A 80 20.26 -11.20 14.41
CA VAL A 80 19.26 -10.56 15.25
C VAL A 80 18.08 -10.14 14.37
N VAL A 81 16.89 -10.53 14.75
CA VAL A 81 15.65 -10.00 14.15
C VAL A 81 15.42 -8.60 14.75
N GLU A 82 15.62 -7.55 13.94
CA GLU A 82 15.43 -6.16 14.37
C GLU A 82 13.95 -5.77 14.32
N ASP A 83 13.24 -6.23 13.30
CA ASP A 83 11.84 -5.84 13.07
C ASP A 83 11.11 -6.86 12.19
N VAL A 84 9.80 -6.88 12.29
CA VAL A 84 8.88 -7.66 11.47
C VAL A 84 7.86 -6.71 10.86
N ILE A 85 7.88 -6.57 9.55
CA ILE A 85 7.03 -5.65 8.81
C ILE A 85 5.94 -6.44 8.07
N ASP A 86 4.70 -6.22 8.43
CA ASP A 86 3.56 -6.69 7.65
C ASP A 86 3.35 -5.76 6.44
N LEU A 87 3.70 -6.24 5.27
CA LEU A 87 3.66 -5.45 4.04
C LEU A 87 2.25 -5.00 3.67
N VAL A 88 1.22 -5.79 4.03
CA VAL A 88 -0.18 -5.42 3.78
C VAL A 88 -0.58 -4.25 4.67
N HIS A 89 -0.28 -4.32 5.97
CA HIS A 89 -0.55 -3.23 6.89
C HIS A 89 0.21 -1.97 6.50
N GLN A 90 1.49 -2.09 6.16
CA GLN A 90 2.31 -0.95 5.73
C GLN A 90 1.74 -0.25 4.49
N LEU A 91 1.25 -1.01 3.49
CA LEU A 91 0.61 -0.43 2.31
C LEU A 91 -0.71 0.30 2.61
N HIS A 92 -1.35 0.01 3.74
CA HIS A 92 -2.60 0.63 4.15
C HIS A 92 -2.41 1.81 5.11
N GLU A 93 -1.20 2.02 5.65
CA GLU A 93 -0.92 3.15 6.54
C GLU A 93 -1.14 4.49 5.84
N GLY A 94 -1.97 5.35 6.45
CA GLY A 94 -2.35 6.64 5.89
C GLY A 94 -3.34 6.59 4.73
N GLY A 95 -3.89 5.39 4.42
CA GLY A 95 -4.79 5.16 3.29
C GLY A 95 -4.07 5.00 1.95
N LYS A 96 -4.79 4.56 0.95
CA LYS A 96 -4.26 4.27 -0.40
C LYS A 96 -4.57 5.34 -1.43
N ILE A 97 -5.43 6.30 -1.08
CA ILE A 97 -5.83 7.39 -1.96
C ILE A 97 -5.55 8.75 -1.34
N ALA A 98 -5.27 9.73 -2.18
CA ALA A 98 -5.11 11.12 -1.77
C ALA A 98 -5.69 12.04 -2.85
N THR A 99 -6.42 13.08 -2.42
CA THR A 99 -6.87 14.14 -3.33
C THR A 99 -5.78 15.20 -3.46
N LYS A 100 -5.41 15.54 -4.70
CA LYS A 100 -4.41 16.58 -5.00
C LYS A 100 -5.01 17.65 -5.89
N SER A 101 -4.68 18.91 -5.61
CA SER A 101 -4.99 20.02 -6.50
C SER A 101 -4.20 19.89 -7.80
N LYS A 102 -4.89 20.14 -8.95
CA LYS A 102 -4.26 20.23 -10.28
C LYS A 102 -3.65 21.62 -10.53
N VAL A 103 -4.05 22.63 -9.75
CA VAL A 103 -3.60 24.01 -9.89
C VAL A 103 -2.69 24.39 -8.72
N ARG A 104 -1.67 25.20 -9.01
CA ARG A 104 -0.81 25.83 -8.01
C ARG A 104 -1.37 27.17 -7.60
N ILE A 105 -1.21 27.52 -6.34
CA ILE A 105 -1.48 28.84 -5.79
C ILE A 105 -0.12 29.42 -5.42
N GLU A 106 0.30 30.48 -6.13
CA GLU A 106 1.54 31.21 -5.87
C GLU A 106 1.27 32.65 -5.47
N THR A 107 0.13 33.20 -5.92
CA THR A 107 -0.25 34.58 -5.70
C THR A 107 -1.70 34.74 -5.25
N ILE A 108 -2.03 35.88 -4.68
CA ILE A 108 -3.43 36.22 -4.36
C ILE A 108 -4.30 36.32 -5.62
N THR A 109 -3.70 36.59 -6.77
CA THR A 109 -4.41 36.59 -8.05
C THR A 109 -4.88 35.18 -8.43
N ASP A 110 -4.07 34.16 -8.20
CA ASP A 110 -4.45 32.77 -8.45
C ASP A 110 -5.66 32.38 -7.58
N VAL A 111 -5.66 32.77 -6.30
CA VAL A 111 -6.80 32.56 -5.40
C VAL A 111 -8.07 33.22 -5.95
N ARG A 112 -7.97 34.45 -6.47
CA ARG A 112 -9.13 35.16 -7.05
C ARG A 112 -9.65 34.51 -8.31
N GLN A 113 -8.81 33.84 -9.08
CA GLN A 113 -9.23 33.12 -10.30
C GLN A 113 -9.89 31.78 -9.98
N ILE A 114 -9.34 31.00 -9.05
CA ILE A 114 -9.84 29.65 -8.74
C ILE A 114 -10.97 29.64 -7.71
N TYR A 115 -11.13 30.73 -6.95
CA TYR A 115 -12.17 30.88 -5.93
C TYR A 115 -12.93 32.20 -6.13
N THR A 116 -13.06 33.02 -5.10
CA THR A 116 -13.84 34.27 -5.16
C THR A 116 -12.96 35.44 -5.59
N PRO A 117 -13.37 36.26 -6.59
CA PRO A 117 -14.67 36.28 -7.30
C PRO A 117 -14.70 35.44 -8.59
N GLY A 118 -13.59 34.97 -9.11
CA GLY A 118 -13.50 34.37 -10.47
C GLY A 118 -14.41 33.17 -10.69
N VAL A 119 -14.53 32.28 -9.71
CA VAL A 119 -15.34 31.07 -9.81
C VAL A 119 -16.84 31.38 -10.04
N ALA A 120 -17.33 32.55 -9.64
CA ALA A 120 -18.72 32.91 -9.80
C ALA A 120 -19.15 32.95 -11.29
N ALA A 121 -18.28 33.36 -12.18
CA ALA A 121 -18.53 33.36 -13.62
C ALA A 121 -18.77 31.92 -14.13
N ILE A 122 -17.93 30.97 -13.71
CA ILE A 122 -18.05 29.54 -14.07
C ILE A 122 -19.35 28.94 -13.53
N CYS A 123 -19.73 29.28 -12.28
CA CYS A 123 -21.00 28.84 -11.70
C CYS A 123 -22.21 29.34 -12.51
N THR A 124 -22.21 30.63 -12.90
CA THR A 124 -23.27 31.22 -13.73
C THR A 124 -23.34 30.58 -15.12
N ASP A 125 -22.19 30.29 -15.72
CA ASP A 125 -22.16 29.62 -17.02
C ASP A 125 -22.71 28.20 -16.93
N ILE A 126 -22.40 27.42 -15.90
CA ILE A 126 -22.93 26.06 -15.69
C ILE A 126 -24.43 26.12 -15.35
N GLU A 127 -24.89 27.08 -14.56
CA GLU A 127 -26.31 27.25 -14.29
C GLU A 127 -27.11 27.45 -15.61
N LYS A 128 -26.55 28.24 -16.51
CA LYS A 128 -27.20 28.54 -17.81
C LYS A 128 -27.03 27.40 -18.81
N TYR A 129 -25.93 26.70 -18.79
CA TYR A 129 -25.54 25.64 -19.69
C TYR A 129 -24.99 24.45 -18.89
N PRO A 130 -25.85 23.54 -18.34
CA PRO A 130 -25.45 22.47 -17.44
C PRO A 130 -24.39 21.51 -17.99
N GLU A 131 -24.31 21.34 -19.30
CA GLU A 131 -23.29 20.51 -19.96
C GLU A 131 -21.86 21.01 -19.74
N LEU A 132 -21.69 22.29 -19.42
CA LEU A 132 -20.39 22.86 -19.10
C LEU A 132 -19.79 22.33 -17.79
N ALA A 133 -20.61 21.71 -16.93
CA ALA A 133 -20.11 21.02 -15.75
C ALA A 133 -19.10 19.91 -16.12
N TYR A 134 -19.32 19.20 -17.23
CA TYR A 134 -18.40 18.19 -17.75
C TYR A 134 -17.06 18.75 -18.23
N LYS A 135 -17.03 20.04 -18.58
CA LYS A 135 -15.81 20.74 -19.03
C LYS A 135 -15.05 21.38 -17.90
N TYR A 136 -15.76 21.98 -16.93
CA TYR A 136 -15.14 22.86 -15.93
C TYR A 136 -15.04 22.25 -14.53
N THR A 137 -15.50 21.01 -14.34
CA THR A 137 -15.42 20.31 -13.04
C THR A 137 -14.77 18.95 -13.18
N SER A 138 -14.58 18.26 -12.06
CA SER A 138 -14.09 16.86 -12.02
C SER A 138 -15.19 15.82 -12.24
N ILE A 139 -16.45 16.23 -12.44
CA ILE A 139 -17.60 15.32 -12.60
C ILE A 139 -17.34 14.18 -13.61
N PRO A 140 -16.85 14.45 -14.85
CA PRO A 140 -16.64 13.39 -15.84
C PRO A 140 -15.50 12.45 -15.51
N ASN A 141 -14.67 12.78 -14.53
CA ASN A 141 -13.48 12.01 -14.15
C ASN A 141 -13.51 11.53 -12.70
N SER A 142 -14.71 11.47 -12.10
CA SER A 142 -14.88 11.07 -10.70
C SER A 142 -16.00 10.08 -10.52
N VAL A 143 -15.82 9.10 -9.65
CA VAL A 143 -16.80 8.10 -9.26
C VAL A 143 -16.89 8.04 -7.74
N ALA A 144 -18.11 8.19 -7.19
CA ALA A 144 -18.34 7.95 -5.76
C ALA A 144 -18.44 6.45 -5.48
N ILE A 145 -17.68 5.97 -4.51
CA ILE A 145 -17.69 4.59 -4.04
C ILE A 145 -18.34 4.57 -2.66
N VAL A 146 -19.58 4.08 -2.60
CA VAL A 146 -20.40 4.17 -1.38
C VAL A 146 -20.66 2.79 -0.80
N THR A 147 -20.56 2.67 0.52
CA THR A 147 -20.89 1.45 1.26
C THR A 147 -21.52 1.78 2.61
N ASN A 148 -22.43 0.92 3.06
CA ASN A 148 -22.89 0.89 4.45
C ASN A 148 -22.18 -0.21 5.28
N GLY A 149 -21.30 -0.98 4.66
CA GLY A 149 -20.55 -2.04 5.30
C GLY A 149 -21.33 -3.32 5.62
N SER A 150 -22.55 -3.49 5.06
CA SER A 150 -23.41 -4.64 5.35
C SER A 150 -22.93 -5.95 4.71
N ALA A 151 -22.07 -5.88 3.69
CA ALA A 151 -21.51 -7.07 3.01
C ALA A 151 -20.11 -6.74 2.45
N ILE A 152 -19.10 -6.95 3.26
CA ILE A 152 -17.71 -6.68 2.90
C ILE A 152 -16.96 -8.00 2.70
N LEU A 153 -16.64 -8.33 1.43
CA LEU A 153 -15.93 -9.56 1.07
C LEU A 153 -16.59 -10.81 1.73
N GLY A 154 -15.79 -11.74 2.21
CA GLY A 154 -16.25 -12.89 3.02
C GLY A 154 -16.43 -12.60 4.51
N LEU A 155 -16.27 -11.33 4.95
CA LEU A 155 -16.33 -10.94 6.37
C LEU A 155 -17.77 -10.63 6.85
N GLY A 156 -18.73 -10.48 5.92
CA GLY A 156 -20.11 -10.13 6.23
C GLY A 156 -20.29 -8.66 6.61
N GLU A 157 -21.13 -8.41 7.63
CA GLU A 157 -21.44 -7.06 8.13
C GLU A 157 -20.39 -6.63 9.16
N ILE A 158 -19.50 -5.71 8.77
CA ILE A 158 -18.43 -5.17 9.62
C ILE A 158 -18.51 -3.64 9.79
N GLY A 159 -19.53 -3.02 9.20
CA GLY A 159 -19.74 -1.58 9.24
C GLY A 159 -18.93 -0.80 8.19
N ALA A 160 -19.37 0.43 7.91
CA ALA A 160 -18.81 1.25 6.82
C ALA A 160 -17.34 1.61 7.03
N VAL A 161 -16.93 1.94 8.27
CA VAL A 161 -15.56 2.37 8.56
C VAL A 161 -14.57 1.21 8.38
N ALA A 162 -14.89 0.02 8.88
CA ALA A 162 -14.05 -1.16 8.69
C ALA A 162 -13.99 -1.62 7.22
N GLY A 163 -15.00 -1.25 6.40
CA GLY A 163 -15.03 -1.50 4.96
C GLY A 163 -14.21 -0.52 4.13
N MET A 164 -13.72 0.60 4.69
CA MET A 164 -13.00 1.64 3.95
C MET A 164 -11.77 1.12 3.18
N PRO A 165 -10.91 0.24 3.72
CA PRO A 165 -9.77 -0.27 2.97
C PRO A 165 -10.16 -0.96 1.65
N VAL A 166 -11.34 -1.59 1.60
CA VAL A 166 -11.87 -2.22 0.38
C VAL A 166 -12.33 -1.14 -0.62
N MET A 167 -12.98 -0.07 -0.13
CA MET A 167 -13.44 1.04 -0.99
C MET A 167 -12.25 1.78 -1.59
N GLU A 168 -11.21 2.05 -0.80
CA GLU A 168 -9.96 2.62 -1.32
C GLU A 168 -9.26 1.70 -2.33
N GLY A 169 -9.31 0.38 -2.12
CA GLY A 169 -8.82 -0.59 -3.09
C GLY A 169 -9.54 -0.47 -4.44
N LYS A 170 -10.88 -0.29 -4.43
CA LYS A 170 -11.65 -0.03 -5.64
C LYS A 170 -11.26 1.30 -6.30
N ALA A 171 -11.05 2.36 -5.51
CA ALA A 171 -10.61 3.65 -6.02
C ALA A 171 -9.26 3.54 -6.75
N VAL A 172 -8.29 2.84 -6.17
CA VAL A 172 -6.99 2.56 -6.81
C VAL A 172 -7.17 1.79 -8.11
N LEU A 173 -8.06 0.80 -8.15
CA LEU A 173 -8.33 0.04 -9.38
C LEU A 173 -9.01 0.89 -10.46
N PHE A 174 -9.93 1.78 -10.12
CA PHE A 174 -10.53 2.72 -11.07
C PHE A 174 -9.49 3.66 -11.67
N ASP A 175 -8.60 4.20 -10.86
CA ASP A 175 -7.51 5.05 -11.34
C ASP A 175 -6.56 4.26 -12.26
N TYR A 176 -6.09 3.10 -11.81
CA TYR A 176 -5.13 2.28 -12.56
C TYR A 176 -5.67 1.73 -13.89
N LEU A 177 -6.92 1.24 -13.92
CA LEU A 177 -7.47 0.54 -15.07
C LEU A 177 -8.10 1.48 -16.10
N VAL A 178 -8.74 2.57 -15.65
CA VAL A 178 -9.53 3.45 -16.51
C VAL A 178 -9.24 4.94 -16.33
N GLY A 179 -8.33 5.33 -15.45
CA GLY A 179 -7.94 6.72 -15.22
C GLY A 179 -9.03 7.58 -14.59
N VAL A 180 -9.95 6.97 -13.84
CA VAL A 180 -11.05 7.67 -13.16
C VAL A 180 -10.78 7.74 -11.66
N SER A 181 -10.91 8.92 -11.08
CA SER A 181 -10.71 9.13 -9.63
C SER A 181 -11.88 8.55 -8.84
N GLY A 182 -11.62 7.55 -7.98
CA GLY A 182 -12.58 7.02 -7.01
C GLY A 182 -12.50 7.80 -5.69
N VAL A 183 -13.65 8.16 -5.13
CA VAL A 183 -13.76 8.85 -3.84
C VAL A 183 -14.87 8.23 -2.98
#